data_7b57ed74e4e697ef983faa465e71971f
#
_entry.id   7b57ed74e4e697ef983faa465e71971f
#
_cell.length_a   1.000
_cell.length_b   1.000
_cell.length_c   1.000
_cell.angle_alpha   90.00
_cell.angle_beta   90.00
_cell.angle_gamma   90.00
#
_symmetry.space_group_name_H-M   'P 1'
#
loop_
_entity.id
_entity.type
_entity.pdbx_description
1 polymer ?
#
loop_
_entity_poly.entity_id
_entity_poly.type
_entity_poly.pdbx_seq_one_letter_code
_entity_poly.pdbx_strand_id
1 'polypeptide(L)'
;VWSSSGCSACASFVRVAEFNPIIHSSMDEAIQDERRLPFDQAQEWENIGIVSSYLYPLSGALPLEYGKVYVWQVKHELTTTAGSDELLSPIYAFRIQNVGSGTTTTSYHPVVQILQQVLSEDQFNSLFGPSAVLDGFSPSGTYRINGDSDDLSAAISLLNQITNGTAS
;
A
#
# COMPACT_ATOMS: atom_id res chain seq x y z
N VAL A 1 1.94 5.95 -12.76
CA VAL A 1 1.97 5.61 -14.21
C VAL A 1 0.98 4.48 -14.44
N TRP A 2 0.13 4.59 -15.45
CA TRP A 2 -0.82 3.57 -15.87
C TRP A 2 -0.80 3.43 -17.40
N SER A 3 -1.29 2.33 -17.92
CA SER A 3 -1.48 2.13 -19.35
C SER A 3 -2.97 2.14 -19.69
N SER A 4 -3.39 3.00 -20.60
CA SER A 4 -4.75 3.00 -21.15
C SER A 4 -4.81 2.02 -22.32
N SER A 5 -5.28 0.81 -22.10
CA SER A 5 -5.43 -0.20 -23.17
C SER A 5 -6.66 0.02 -24.06
N GLY A 6 -7.44 1.09 -23.88
CA GLY A 6 -8.71 1.27 -24.56
C GLY A 6 -8.85 2.57 -25.36
N CYS A 7 -8.18 3.65 -24.98
CA CYS A 7 -8.33 4.94 -25.64
C CYS A 7 -7.13 5.86 -25.40
N SER A 8 -6.33 6.08 -26.43
CA SER A 8 -5.14 6.96 -26.36
C SER A 8 -5.49 8.47 -26.40
N ALA A 9 -6.72 8.82 -26.71
CA ALA A 9 -7.19 10.20 -26.86
C ALA A 9 -8.30 10.60 -25.86
N CYS A 10 -8.59 9.73 -24.88
CA CYS A 10 -9.62 10.00 -23.88
C CYS A 10 -9.08 10.81 -22.71
N ALA A 11 -9.88 11.71 -22.18
CA ALA A 11 -9.58 12.40 -20.95
C ALA A 11 -9.49 11.40 -19.79
N SER A 12 -8.48 11.57 -18.96
CA SER A 12 -8.25 10.79 -17.74
C SER A 12 -8.70 11.60 -16.54
N PHE A 13 -9.31 10.93 -15.61
CA PHE A 13 -9.72 11.49 -14.34
C PHE A 13 -9.13 10.63 -13.23
N VAL A 14 -8.74 11.23 -12.13
CA VAL A 14 -8.18 10.52 -10.98
C VAL A 14 -8.90 10.92 -9.71
N ARG A 15 -9.01 9.99 -8.80
CA ARG A 15 -9.36 10.25 -7.40
C ARG A 15 -8.40 9.51 -6.49
N VAL A 16 -8.12 10.12 -5.35
CA VAL A 16 -7.24 9.57 -4.31
C VAL A 16 -7.94 9.77 -2.97
N ALA A 17 -7.91 8.78 -2.10
CA ALA A 17 -8.47 8.89 -0.75
C ALA A 17 -7.56 8.22 0.28
N GLU A 18 -7.65 8.64 1.53
CA GLU A 18 -7.01 7.97 2.64
C GLU A 18 -7.78 6.68 2.98
N PHE A 19 -7.07 5.57 3.08
CA PHE A 19 -7.64 4.31 3.59
C PHE A 19 -7.33 4.18 5.08
N ASN A 20 -8.36 4.22 5.91
CA ASN A 20 -8.24 3.98 7.33
C ASN A 20 -9.04 2.72 7.70
N PRO A 21 -8.39 1.61 8.08
CA PRO A 21 -9.08 0.34 8.36
C PRO A 21 -9.98 0.37 9.62
N ILE A 22 -9.93 1.45 10.40
CA ILE A 22 -10.82 1.63 11.57
C ILE A 22 -12.21 2.10 11.11
N ILE A 23 -12.28 2.87 10.02
CA ILE A 23 -13.52 3.48 9.52
C ILE A 23 -13.97 2.91 8.16
N HIS A 24 -13.06 2.35 7.37
CA HIS A 24 -13.36 1.78 6.06
C HIS A 24 -13.24 0.26 6.11
N SER A 25 -14.30 -0.45 5.78
CA SER A 25 -14.30 -1.91 5.69
C SER A 25 -13.65 -2.43 4.40
N SER A 26 -13.53 -1.59 3.37
CA SER A 26 -12.95 -1.93 2.08
C SER A 26 -12.29 -0.72 1.39
N MET A 27 -11.47 -1.00 0.37
CA MET A 27 -10.91 0.05 -0.50
C MET A 27 -11.99 0.78 -1.30
N ASP A 28 -13.06 0.08 -1.66
CA ASP A 28 -14.23 0.66 -2.36
C ASP A 28 -14.94 1.70 -1.50
N GLU A 29 -15.09 1.44 -0.21
CA GLU A 29 -15.64 2.40 0.72
C GLU A 29 -14.71 3.61 0.87
N ALA A 30 -13.42 3.39 1.04
CA ALA A 30 -12.45 4.47 1.18
C ALA A 30 -12.41 5.39 -0.04
N ILE A 31 -12.41 4.82 -1.26
CA ILE A 31 -12.35 5.63 -2.49
C ILE A 31 -13.63 6.45 -2.72
N GLN A 32 -14.72 6.09 -2.08
CA GLN A 32 -16.01 6.79 -2.14
C GLN A 32 -16.21 7.78 -0.98
N ASP A 33 -15.33 7.76 0.04
CA ASP A 33 -15.40 8.73 1.15
C ASP A 33 -15.28 10.17 0.61
N GLU A 34 -16.03 11.08 1.18
CA GLU A 34 -16.01 12.50 0.85
C GLU A 34 -14.65 13.16 1.10
N ARG A 35 -13.79 12.56 1.93
CA ARG A 35 -12.42 13.03 2.22
C ARG A 35 -11.42 12.63 1.14
N ARG A 36 -11.72 12.96 -0.11
CA ARG A 36 -10.85 12.64 -1.23
C ARG A 36 -9.70 13.64 -1.34
N LEU A 37 -8.52 13.11 -1.45
CA LEU A 37 -7.30 13.88 -1.62
C LEU A 37 -6.90 13.92 -3.10
N PRO A 38 -6.17 14.93 -3.49
CA PRO A 38 -5.84 16.23 -2.88
C PRO A 38 -6.87 17.31 -3.19
N PHE A 39 -7.92 16.95 -3.86
CA PHE A 39 -8.78 17.78 -4.69
C PHE A 39 -9.96 18.33 -3.91
N ASP A 40 -10.67 19.26 -4.53
CA ASP A 40 -11.92 19.78 -4.02
C ASP A 40 -12.89 18.64 -3.73
N GLN A 41 -13.32 18.52 -2.49
CA GLN A 41 -14.25 17.46 -2.04
C GLN A 41 -15.61 17.56 -2.75
N ALA A 42 -15.94 18.72 -3.32
CA ALA A 42 -17.15 18.90 -4.11
C ALA A 42 -17.07 18.21 -5.48
N GLN A 43 -15.86 17.89 -5.95
CA GLN A 43 -15.66 17.19 -7.21
C GLN A 43 -15.33 15.72 -6.95
N GLU A 44 -16.09 14.85 -7.57
CA GLU A 44 -15.89 13.41 -7.43
C GLU A 44 -14.60 12.92 -8.09
N TRP A 45 -14.22 13.54 -9.19
CA TRP A 45 -13.08 13.19 -10.03
C TRP A 45 -12.32 14.43 -10.48
N GLU A 46 -11.01 14.40 -10.38
CA GLU A 46 -10.12 15.42 -10.94
C GLU A 46 -9.78 15.11 -12.38
N ASN A 47 -10.08 16.04 -13.27
CA ASN A 47 -9.70 15.94 -14.69
C ASN A 47 -8.20 16.25 -14.84
N ILE A 48 -7.43 15.25 -15.23
CA ILE A 48 -5.99 15.37 -15.44
C ILE A 48 -5.59 15.40 -16.93
N GLY A 49 -6.57 15.48 -17.82
CA GLY A 49 -6.35 15.57 -19.26
C GLY A 49 -5.97 14.23 -19.90
N ILE A 50 -5.36 14.29 -21.08
CA ILE A 50 -4.93 13.12 -21.85
C ILE A 50 -3.49 12.77 -21.42
N VAL A 51 -3.35 12.04 -20.30
CA VAL A 51 -2.05 11.67 -19.74
C VAL A 51 -2.06 10.21 -19.29
N SER A 52 -0.88 9.58 -19.28
CA SER A 52 -0.66 8.22 -18.76
C SER A 52 0.10 8.21 -17.43
N SER A 53 0.38 9.38 -16.89
CA SER A 53 1.01 9.54 -15.57
C SER A 53 0.54 10.82 -14.93
N TYR A 54 0.46 10.81 -13.61
CA TYR A 54 0.11 11.99 -12.81
C TYR A 54 1.06 12.09 -11.63
N LEU A 55 1.57 13.28 -11.40
CA LEU A 55 2.39 13.59 -10.23
C LEU A 55 1.49 14.26 -9.20
N TYR A 56 1.48 13.73 -7.98
CA TYR A 56 0.73 14.31 -6.88
C TYR A 56 1.19 15.75 -6.63
N PRO A 57 0.29 16.74 -6.55
CA PRO A 57 0.68 18.14 -6.42
C PRO A 57 1.45 18.41 -5.12
N LEU A 58 2.54 19.16 -5.21
CA LEU A 58 3.35 19.58 -4.07
C LEU A 58 2.83 20.87 -3.41
N SER A 59 1.95 21.59 -4.08
CA SER A 59 1.34 22.84 -3.58
C SER A 59 -0.13 22.92 -3.96
N GLY A 60 -0.93 23.56 -3.12
CA GLY A 60 -2.37 23.70 -3.35
C GLY A 60 -3.20 22.44 -3.10
N ALA A 61 -2.57 21.40 -2.60
CA ALA A 61 -3.20 20.12 -2.28
C ALA A 61 -2.91 19.73 -0.84
N LEU A 62 -3.76 18.87 -0.26
CA LEU A 62 -3.50 18.28 1.05
C LEU A 62 -2.26 17.38 0.98
N PRO A 63 -1.28 17.54 1.87
CA PRO A 63 -0.08 16.73 1.84
C PRO A 63 -0.40 15.27 2.18
N LEU A 64 0.28 14.35 1.48
CA LEU A 64 0.27 12.95 1.86
C LEU A 64 1.14 12.75 3.11
N GLU A 65 0.61 12.05 4.10
CA GLU A 65 1.25 11.86 5.39
C GLU A 65 1.99 10.52 5.46
N TYR A 66 3.13 10.51 6.15
CA TYR A 66 3.91 9.30 6.36
C TYR A 66 3.14 8.26 7.18
N GLY A 67 3.30 6.99 6.83
CA GLY A 67 2.69 5.86 7.51
C GLY A 67 1.23 5.59 7.15
N LYS A 68 0.56 6.56 6.52
CA LYS A 68 -0.82 6.37 6.06
C LYS A 68 -0.87 5.56 4.76
N VAL A 69 -1.98 4.88 4.57
CA VAL A 69 -2.33 4.16 3.35
C VAL A 69 -3.30 5.02 2.55
N TYR A 70 -3.07 5.08 1.26
CA TYR A 70 -3.93 5.78 0.32
C TYR A 70 -4.38 4.82 -0.76
N VAL A 71 -5.59 5.03 -1.27
CA VAL A 71 -6.16 4.33 -2.41
C VAL A 71 -6.37 5.30 -3.55
N TRP A 72 -6.24 4.83 -4.78
CA TRP A 72 -6.45 5.64 -5.96
C TRP A 72 -7.09 4.84 -7.09
N GLN A 73 -7.81 5.53 -7.95
CA GLN A 73 -8.49 4.97 -9.11
C GLN A 73 -8.44 5.96 -10.25
N VAL A 74 -8.36 5.45 -11.48
CA VAL A 74 -8.43 6.24 -12.71
C VAL A 74 -9.72 5.91 -13.46
N LYS A 75 -10.32 6.94 -14.03
CA LYS A 75 -11.46 6.85 -14.92
C LYS A 75 -11.08 7.43 -16.29
N HIS A 76 -11.51 6.79 -17.37
CA HIS A 76 -11.49 7.36 -18.71
C HIS A 76 -12.92 7.55 -19.20
N GLU A 77 -13.19 8.69 -19.80
CA GLU A 77 -14.47 8.94 -20.46
C GLU A 77 -14.34 8.66 -21.97
N LEU A 78 -15.13 7.71 -22.42
CA LEU A 78 -15.19 7.26 -23.81
C LEU A 78 -16.38 7.93 -24.49
N THR A 79 -16.13 8.72 -25.54
CA THR A 79 -17.21 9.22 -26.39
C THR A 79 -17.57 8.12 -27.41
N THR A 80 -18.78 7.61 -27.31
CA THR A 80 -19.33 6.62 -28.23
C THR A 80 -20.43 7.24 -29.10
N THR A 81 -20.81 6.57 -30.17
CA THR A 81 -21.93 7.00 -31.02
C THR A 81 -23.29 6.93 -30.31
N ALA A 82 -23.36 6.20 -29.19
CA ALA A 82 -24.55 6.07 -28.36
C ALA A 82 -24.54 6.98 -27.12
N GLY A 83 -23.49 7.79 -26.92
CA GLY A 83 -23.31 8.66 -25.77
C GLY A 83 -21.91 8.57 -25.17
N SER A 84 -21.76 8.92 -23.90
CA SER A 84 -20.53 8.73 -23.12
C SER A 84 -20.58 7.43 -22.33
N ASP A 85 -19.47 6.73 -22.28
CA ASP A 85 -19.25 5.56 -21.44
C ASP A 85 -18.04 5.80 -20.52
N GLU A 86 -17.96 5.12 -19.39
CA GLU A 86 -16.90 5.28 -18.40
C GLU A 86 -16.13 3.97 -18.23
N LEU A 87 -14.81 4.04 -18.33
CA LEU A 87 -13.94 2.92 -18.06
C LEU A 87 -13.16 3.18 -16.76
N LEU A 88 -13.42 2.37 -15.74
CA LEU A 88 -12.75 2.47 -14.45
C LEU A 88 -11.59 1.47 -14.34
N SER A 89 -10.46 1.92 -13.80
CA SER A 89 -9.39 1.01 -13.41
C SER A 89 -9.76 0.23 -12.13
N PRO A 90 -9.07 -0.86 -11.82
CA PRO A 90 -9.05 -1.38 -10.45
C PRO A 90 -8.63 -0.28 -9.46
N ILE A 91 -9.00 -0.46 -8.19
CA ILE A 91 -8.52 0.40 -7.10
C ILE A 91 -7.15 -0.11 -6.66
N TYR A 92 -6.17 0.78 -6.60
CA TYR A 92 -4.82 0.49 -6.15
C TYR A 92 -4.55 1.17 -4.82
N ALA A 93 -3.70 0.56 -4.00
CA ALA A 93 -3.27 1.12 -2.73
C ALA A 93 -1.76 1.39 -2.71
N PHE A 94 -1.35 2.43 -1.97
CA PHE A 94 0.06 2.71 -1.68
C PHE A 94 0.21 3.28 -0.27
N ARG A 95 1.41 3.19 0.26
CA ARG A 95 1.77 3.78 1.56
C ARG A 95 2.94 4.73 1.38
N ILE A 96 2.88 5.89 2.04
CA ILE A 96 4.01 6.81 2.09
C ILE A 96 4.97 6.34 3.17
N GLN A 97 6.19 6.02 2.77
CA GLN A 97 7.29 5.67 3.68
C GLN A 97 8.19 6.89 3.91
N ASN A 98 8.70 7.02 5.14
CA ASN A 98 9.65 8.08 5.44
C ASN A 98 11.07 7.63 5.02
N VAL A 99 11.53 8.06 3.87
CA VAL A 99 12.86 7.70 3.32
C VAL A 99 13.94 8.73 3.72
N GLY A 100 13.81 9.41 4.85
CA GLY A 100 14.67 10.57 5.05
C GLY A 100 15.04 11.04 6.45
N SER A 101 15.03 10.22 7.47
CA SER A 101 15.76 10.55 8.70
C SER A 101 16.19 9.27 9.38
N GLY A 102 17.51 9.08 9.46
CA GLY A 102 18.17 7.89 9.99
C GLY A 102 17.92 7.59 11.47
N THR A 103 16.70 7.29 11.78
CA THR A 103 16.24 6.42 12.85
C THR A 103 14.95 5.80 12.34
N THR A 104 15.07 4.85 11.43
CA THR A 104 13.96 3.99 11.04
C THR A 104 13.60 3.12 12.23
N THR A 105 12.62 3.53 13.02
CA THR A 105 11.74 2.55 13.63
C THR A 105 10.98 1.91 12.48
N THR A 106 11.63 1.02 11.77
CA THR A 106 10.99 0.14 10.81
C THR A 106 10.00 -0.65 11.63
N SER A 107 8.71 -0.34 11.50
CA SER A 107 7.68 -1.16 12.13
C SER A 107 7.64 -2.47 11.34
N TYR A 108 8.52 -3.38 11.71
CA TYR A 108 8.57 -4.69 11.10
C TYR A 108 7.27 -5.45 11.36
N HIS A 109 6.89 -6.28 10.41
CA HIS A 109 5.81 -7.24 10.62
C HIS A 109 6.08 -8.06 11.91
N PRO A 110 5.05 -8.44 12.71
CA PRO A 110 5.25 -9.13 14.00
C PRO A 110 6.22 -10.31 13.95
N VAL A 111 6.18 -11.12 12.90
CA VAL A 111 7.13 -12.23 12.68
C VAL A 111 8.57 -11.71 12.56
N VAL A 112 8.79 -10.63 11.82
CA VAL A 112 10.14 -10.04 11.64
C VAL A 112 10.65 -9.41 12.94
N GLN A 113 9.75 -8.82 13.76
CA GLN A 113 10.12 -8.31 15.09
C GLN A 113 10.59 -9.42 16.03
N ILE A 114 9.95 -10.59 15.97
CA ILE A 114 10.39 -11.73 16.79
C ILE A 114 11.71 -12.31 16.25
N LEU A 115 11.89 -12.38 14.93
CA LEU A 115 13.17 -12.77 14.32
C LEU A 115 14.32 -11.84 14.75
N GLN A 116 14.05 -10.55 14.94
CA GLN A 116 15.02 -9.59 15.47
C GLN A 116 15.49 -9.93 16.91
N GLN A 117 14.65 -10.61 17.69
CA GLN A 117 14.99 -11.04 19.04
C GLN A 117 15.74 -12.39 19.06
N VAL A 118 15.52 -13.22 18.04
CA VAL A 118 16.11 -14.58 17.94
C VAL A 118 17.48 -14.55 17.26
N LEU A 119 17.64 -13.72 16.24
CA LEU A 119 18.87 -13.58 15.46
C LEU A 119 19.84 -12.63 16.16
N SER A 120 21.14 -12.84 15.96
CA SER A 120 22.12 -11.82 16.33
C SER A 120 21.91 -10.55 15.49
N GLU A 121 22.37 -9.40 16.00
CA GLU A 121 22.24 -8.11 15.29
C GLU A 121 22.85 -8.15 13.90
N ASP A 122 24.03 -8.79 13.74
CA ASP A 122 24.70 -8.95 12.46
C ASP A 122 23.89 -9.81 11.48
N GLN A 123 23.33 -10.92 11.97
CA GLN A 123 22.49 -11.81 11.16
C GLN A 123 21.19 -11.10 10.73
N PHE A 124 20.56 -10.40 11.66
CA PHE A 124 19.34 -9.66 11.36
C PHE A 124 19.61 -8.56 10.32
N ASN A 125 20.65 -7.75 10.52
CA ASN A 125 21.00 -6.66 9.60
C ASN A 125 21.44 -7.18 8.23
N SER A 126 22.07 -8.34 8.14
CA SER A 126 22.43 -8.95 6.85
C SER A 126 21.22 -9.39 6.02
N LEU A 127 20.10 -9.68 6.68
CA LEU A 127 18.86 -10.13 6.03
C LEU A 127 17.86 -8.99 5.83
N PHE A 128 17.64 -8.16 6.84
CA PHE A 128 16.57 -7.15 6.90
C PHE A 128 17.08 -5.72 7.02
N GLY A 129 18.39 -5.51 7.09
CA GLY A 129 18.98 -4.17 7.15
C GLY A 129 18.82 -3.39 5.85
N PRO A 130 19.19 -2.09 5.85
CA PRO A 130 19.13 -1.25 4.67
C PRO A 130 19.89 -1.86 3.48
N SER A 131 19.23 -2.01 2.36
CA SER A 131 19.76 -2.65 1.14
C SER A 131 20.05 -4.16 1.25
N ALA A 132 19.61 -4.82 2.30
CA ALA A 132 19.67 -6.29 2.45
C ALA A 132 18.61 -6.97 1.55
N VAL A 133 18.75 -8.30 1.38
CA VAL A 133 17.90 -9.09 0.46
C VAL A 133 16.40 -9.01 0.84
N LEU A 134 16.11 -8.85 2.13
CA LEU A 134 14.74 -8.77 2.68
C LEU A 134 14.42 -7.37 3.22
N ASP A 135 15.13 -6.33 2.76
CA ASP A 135 14.84 -4.95 3.14
C ASP A 135 13.40 -4.57 2.75
N GLY A 136 12.63 -4.10 3.72
CA GLY A 136 11.21 -3.78 3.54
C GLY A 136 10.28 -4.98 3.35
N PHE A 137 10.79 -6.21 3.52
CA PHE A 137 9.98 -7.42 3.39
C PHE A 137 8.89 -7.49 4.47
N SER A 138 7.67 -7.77 4.03
CA SER A 138 6.54 -8.07 4.90
C SER A 138 5.99 -9.44 4.52
N PRO A 139 6.03 -10.41 5.44
CA PRO A 139 5.48 -11.74 5.18
C PRO A 139 4.00 -11.64 4.81
N SER A 140 3.61 -12.34 3.74
CA SER A 140 2.22 -12.47 3.31
C SER A 140 1.95 -13.91 2.88
N GLY A 141 0.73 -14.38 3.09
CA GLY A 141 0.31 -15.70 2.66
C GLY A 141 0.38 -16.77 3.74
N THR A 142 0.60 -18.02 3.32
CA THR A 142 0.61 -19.20 4.22
C THR A 142 1.98 -19.40 4.83
N TYR A 143 2.04 -19.57 6.13
CA TYR A 143 3.25 -19.96 6.86
C TYR A 143 3.45 -21.47 6.78
N ARG A 144 4.70 -21.93 6.83
CA ARG A 144 5.04 -23.34 6.92
C ARG A 144 5.93 -23.59 8.11
N ILE A 145 5.50 -24.50 8.98
CA ILE A 145 6.24 -24.93 10.16
C ILE A 145 6.57 -26.41 9.96
N ASN A 146 7.86 -26.76 9.93
CA ASN A 146 8.34 -28.12 9.68
C ASN A 146 7.78 -28.76 8.38
N GLY A 147 7.39 -27.93 7.40
CA GLY A 147 6.84 -28.37 6.12
C GLY A 147 5.31 -28.35 6.05
N ASP A 148 4.63 -28.29 7.16
CA ASP A 148 3.16 -28.22 7.23
C ASP A 148 2.67 -26.76 7.14
N SER A 149 1.55 -26.56 6.46
CA SER A 149 0.91 -25.24 6.37
C SER A 149 0.26 -24.88 7.70
N ASP A 150 0.55 -23.69 8.18
CA ASP A 150 0.01 -23.19 9.45
C ASP A 150 -0.31 -21.71 9.35
N ASP A 151 -0.95 -21.16 10.39
CA ASP A 151 -1.33 -19.76 10.45
C ASP A 151 -0.25 -18.86 11.09
N LEU A 152 -0.45 -17.55 11.03
CA LEU A 152 0.44 -16.56 11.64
C LEU A 152 0.57 -16.77 13.16
N SER A 153 -0.50 -17.20 13.84
CA SER A 153 -0.52 -17.38 15.29
C SER A 153 0.41 -18.52 15.73
N ALA A 154 0.37 -19.64 14.99
CA ALA A 154 1.27 -20.77 15.22
C ALA A 154 2.74 -20.41 14.95
N ALA A 155 3.01 -19.64 13.87
CA ALA A 155 4.36 -19.16 13.57
C ALA A 155 4.90 -18.24 14.69
N ILE A 156 4.10 -17.31 15.20
CA ILE A 156 4.46 -16.46 16.32
C ILE A 156 4.68 -17.26 17.60
N SER A 157 3.83 -18.25 17.88
CA SER A 157 3.95 -19.11 19.05
C SER A 157 5.26 -19.89 19.05
N LEU A 158 5.61 -20.49 17.92
CA LEU A 158 6.88 -21.22 17.77
C LEU A 158 8.09 -20.32 17.95
N LEU A 159 8.10 -19.15 17.33
CA LEU A 159 9.20 -18.18 17.48
C LEU A 159 9.37 -17.74 18.95
N ASN A 160 8.28 -17.51 19.67
CA ASN A 160 8.31 -17.19 21.10
C ASN A 160 8.86 -18.36 21.94
N GLN A 161 8.54 -19.60 21.60
CA GLN A 161 9.11 -20.77 22.26
C GLN A 161 10.64 -20.88 22.04
N ILE A 162 11.10 -20.59 20.81
CA ILE A 162 12.54 -20.55 20.50
C ILE A 162 13.22 -19.44 21.31
N THR A 163 12.66 -18.24 21.34
CA THR A 163 13.18 -17.10 22.12
C THR A 163 13.30 -17.41 23.59
N ASN A 164 12.33 -18.15 24.15
CA ASN A 164 12.30 -18.54 25.57
C ASN A 164 13.07 -19.82 25.88
N GLY A 165 13.67 -20.45 24.87
CA GLY A 165 14.42 -21.71 25.04
C GLY A 165 13.53 -22.90 25.39
N THR A 166 12.25 -22.87 25.09
CA THR A 166 11.27 -23.92 25.42
C THR A 166 10.85 -24.75 24.19
N ALA A 167 11.33 -24.41 23.00
CA ALA A 167 11.15 -25.23 21.81
C ALA A 167 12.06 -26.46 21.89
N SER A 168 11.49 -27.64 21.69
CA SER A 168 12.22 -28.95 21.63
C SER A 168 12.14 -29.52 20.22
#